data_eae7588bf2a7a20caa30926912a4d6d6
#
_entry.id   eae7588bf2a7a20caa30926912a4d6d6
#
_cell.length_a   1.000
_cell.length_b   1.000
_cell.length_c   1.000
_cell.angle_alpha   90.00
_cell.angle_beta   90.00
_cell.angle_gamma   90.00
#
_symmetry.space_group_name_H-M   'P 1'
#
loop_
_entity.id
_entity.type
_entity.pdbx_description
1 polymer ?
#
loop_
_entity_poly.entity_id
_entity_poly.type
_entity_poly.pdbx_seq_one_letter_code
_entity_poly.pdbx_strand_id
1 'polypeptide(L)'
;TSPCQRIRIPINEDRGETGQIVEYLRRYNGEGIQHIAVGTDDLYAAVDEIAARGVKFMPKPPMAYYGLSRTRVPGHDEPLDRMARHGILIDGEGVVDGGETRILLQIFSRTVIGPIFFEFIQRKGDDGFGEGNFRALFESIEQDQVDRGVISAA
;
A
#
# COMPACT_ATOMS: atom_id res chain seq x y z
N THR A 1 -8.68 4.15 17.34
CA THR A 1 -7.81 3.04 17.80
C THR A 1 -8.46 2.36 19.00
N SER A 2 -8.42 1.02 19.07
CA SER A 2 -8.89 0.28 20.23
C SER A 2 -8.03 0.57 21.47
N PRO A 3 -8.56 0.38 22.72
CA PRO A 3 -7.76 0.60 23.93
C PRO A 3 -6.46 -0.20 24.00
N CYS A 4 -6.43 -1.39 23.42
CA CYS A 4 -5.22 -2.23 23.34
C CYS A 4 -4.32 -1.87 22.13
N GLN A 5 -4.67 -0.86 21.33
CA GLN A 5 -3.98 -0.40 20.12
C GLN A 5 -3.78 -1.44 19.01
N ARG A 6 -4.39 -2.62 19.12
CA ARG A 6 -4.31 -3.69 18.11
C ARG A 6 -5.22 -3.45 16.91
N ILE A 7 -6.30 -2.69 17.08
CA ILE A 7 -7.21 -2.30 15.99
C ILE A 7 -7.07 -0.81 15.78
N ARG A 8 -6.66 -0.43 14.59
CA ARG A 8 -6.52 0.96 14.16
C ARG A 8 -7.40 1.16 12.93
N ILE A 9 -8.20 2.20 12.94
CA ILE A 9 -9.12 2.53 11.83
C ILE A 9 -8.80 3.96 11.42
N PRO A 10 -8.00 4.18 10.36
CA PRO A 10 -7.84 5.50 9.76
C PRO A 10 -9.14 5.87 9.03
N ILE A 11 -9.52 7.14 9.11
CA ILE A 11 -10.70 7.68 8.43
C ILE A 11 -10.19 8.62 7.35
N ASN A 12 -10.59 8.36 6.12
CA ASN A 12 -10.27 9.18 4.96
C ASN A 12 -11.51 9.94 4.51
N GLU A 13 -11.34 11.21 4.19
CA GLU A 13 -12.34 12.08 3.58
C GLU A 13 -11.78 12.63 2.28
N ASP A 14 -12.58 12.62 1.22
CA ASP A 14 -12.28 13.30 -0.02
C ASP A 14 -13.23 14.49 -0.18
N ARG A 15 -12.66 15.62 -0.58
CA ARG A 15 -13.44 16.85 -0.85
C ARG A 15 -13.56 17.15 -2.34
N GLY A 16 -13.04 16.25 -3.17
CA GLY A 16 -13.11 16.34 -4.63
C GLY A 16 -14.40 15.76 -5.21
N GLU A 17 -14.59 15.96 -6.50
CA GLU A 17 -15.69 15.34 -7.27
C GLU A 17 -15.27 14.04 -7.96
N THR A 18 -13.98 13.79 -8.02
CA THR A 18 -13.34 12.62 -8.67
C THR A 18 -12.26 12.06 -7.76
N GLY A 19 -11.85 10.83 -7.99
CA GLY A 19 -10.81 10.15 -7.23
C GLY A 19 -11.27 8.83 -6.63
N GLN A 20 -10.34 8.12 -6.02
CA GLN A 20 -10.59 6.76 -5.53
C GLN A 20 -11.63 6.67 -4.42
N ILE A 21 -11.70 7.67 -3.54
CA ILE A 21 -12.68 7.68 -2.44
C ILE A 21 -14.08 7.92 -3.02
N VAL A 22 -14.21 8.83 -3.98
CA VAL A 22 -15.48 9.09 -4.67
C VAL A 22 -15.93 7.86 -5.45
N GLU A 23 -15.03 7.18 -6.17
CA GLU A 23 -15.34 5.90 -6.83
C GLU A 23 -15.81 4.86 -5.82
N TYR A 24 -15.10 4.72 -4.70
CA TYR A 24 -15.46 3.80 -3.63
C TYR A 24 -16.88 4.09 -3.11
N LEU A 25 -17.16 5.35 -2.73
CA LEU A 25 -18.46 5.76 -2.19
C LEU A 25 -19.60 5.45 -3.17
N ARG A 26 -19.38 5.69 -4.47
CA ARG A 26 -20.36 5.39 -5.52
C ARG A 26 -20.60 3.88 -5.69
N ARG A 27 -19.53 3.09 -5.72
CA ARG A 27 -19.62 1.63 -5.93
C ARG A 27 -20.13 0.90 -4.70
N TYR A 28 -19.74 1.35 -3.52
CA TYR A 28 -20.19 0.79 -2.24
C TYR A 28 -21.60 1.29 -1.86
N ASN A 29 -22.03 2.38 -2.47
CA ASN A 29 -23.29 3.09 -2.21
C ASN A 29 -23.36 3.65 -0.77
N GLY A 30 -22.30 4.30 -0.34
CA GLY A 30 -22.20 4.94 0.98
C GLY A 30 -20.81 4.81 1.59
N GLU A 31 -20.72 5.22 2.84
CA GLU A 31 -19.50 5.09 3.66
C GLU A 31 -19.27 3.64 4.11
N GLY A 32 -18.02 3.25 4.26
CA GLY A 32 -17.68 1.91 4.69
C GLY A 32 -16.19 1.63 4.71
N ILE A 33 -15.82 0.36 4.78
CA ILE A 33 -14.43 -0.10 4.80
C ILE A 33 -13.90 -0.14 3.37
N GLN A 34 -12.92 0.68 3.04
CA GLN A 34 -12.27 0.69 1.73
C GLN A 34 -11.24 -0.44 1.61
N HIS A 35 -10.43 -0.64 2.64
CA HIS A 35 -9.45 -1.72 2.66
C HIS A 35 -9.26 -2.29 4.07
N ILE A 36 -8.68 -3.48 4.12
CA ILE A 36 -8.33 -4.18 5.35
C ILE A 36 -6.84 -4.49 5.30
N ALA A 37 -6.10 -3.98 6.29
CA ALA A 37 -4.68 -4.27 6.44
C ALA A 37 -4.46 -5.55 7.22
N VAL A 38 -3.66 -6.46 6.66
CA VAL A 38 -3.29 -7.75 7.24
C VAL A 38 -1.78 -7.78 7.46
N GLY A 39 -1.37 -7.97 8.72
CA GLY A 39 0.04 -8.07 9.10
C GLY A 39 0.65 -9.42 8.73
N THR A 40 1.94 -9.40 8.37
CA THR A 40 2.76 -10.60 8.15
C THR A 40 4.19 -10.38 8.64
N ASP A 41 4.87 -11.44 9.03
CA ASP A 41 6.28 -11.40 9.45
C ASP A 41 7.24 -11.49 8.25
N ASP A 42 6.79 -11.99 7.09
CA ASP A 42 7.53 -12.02 5.83
C ASP A 42 6.61 -11.68 4.66
N LEU A 43 6.69 -10.40 4.22
CA LEU A 43 5.84 -9.92 3.13
C LEU A 43 6.21 -10.55 1.78
N TYR A 44 7.48 -10.84 1.56
CA TYR A 44 7.92 -11.43 0.30
C TYR A 44 7.38 -12.86 0.12
N ALA A 45 7.47 -13.69 1.16
CA ALA A 45 6.90 -15.03 1.13
C ALA A 45 5.37 -14.99 1.02
N ALA A 46 4.72 -14.10 1.77
CA ALA A 46 3.27 -13.93 1.71
C ALA A 46 2.80 -13.52 0.31
N VAL A 47 3.48 -12.59 -0.36
CA VAL A 47 3.13 -12.14 -1.72
C VAL A 47 3.29 -13.28 -2.72
N ASP A 48 4.38 -14.04 -2.65
CA ASP A 48 4.60 -15.20 -3.53
C ASP A 48 3.46 -16.23 -3.37
N GLU A 49 3.08 -16.55 -2.14
CA GLU A 49 2.01 -17.52 -1.86
C GLU A 49 0.62 -17.02 -2.29
N ILE A 50 0.29 -15.76 -1.99
CA ILE A 50 -0.99 -15.14 -2.33
C ILE A 50 -1.14 -15.00 -3.85
N ALA A 51 -0.06 -14.62 -4.55
CA ALA A 51 -0.04 -14.55 -6.01
C ALA A 51 -0.22 -15.93 -6.66
N ALA A 52 0.42 -16.96 -6.11
CA ALA A 52 0.27 -18.35 -6.59
C ALA A 52 -1.17 -18.87 -6.45
N ARG A 53 -1.95 -18.32 -5.51
CA ARG A 53 -3.38 -18.61 -5.32
C ARG A 53 -4.30 -17.78 -6.24
N GLY A 54 -3.73 -16.95 -7.12
CA GLY A 54 -4.46 -16.19 -8.13
C GLY A 54 -4.92 -14.79 -7.70
N VAL A 55 -4.58 -14.33 -6.51
CA VAL A 55 -4.85 -12.94 -6.10
C VAL A 55 -3.97 -12.00 -6.92
N LYS A 56 -4.58 -10.98 -7.50
CA LYS A 56 -3.90 -9.94 -8.27
C LYS A 56 -3.64 -8.72 -7.41
N PHE A 57 -2.46 -8.15 -7.57
CA PHE A 57 -2.08 -6.90 -6.89
C PHE A 57 -2.34 -5.68 -7.78
N MET A 58 -2.36 -4.50 -7.17
CA MET A 58 -2.41 -3.22 -7.88
C MET A 58 -1.23 -3.07 -8.85
N PRO A 59 -1.33 -2.20 -9.86
CA PRO A 59 -0.21 -1.88 -10.73
C PRO A 59 1.02 -1.48 -9.94
N LYS A 60 2.18 -1.93 -10.42
CA LYS A 60 3.45 -1.66 -9.72
C LYS A 60 3.83 -0.19 -9.87
N PRO A 61 4.41 0.43 -8.84
CA PRO A 61 5.02 1.74 -8.98
C PRO A 61 6.08 1.77 -10.09
N PRO A 62 6.32 2.92 -10.70
CA PRO A 62 7.39 3.07 -11.70
C PRO A 62 8.76 2.81 -11.09
N MET A 63 9.73 2.38 -11.90
CA MET A 63 11.10 2.07 -11.42
C MET A 63 11.77 3.23 -10.69
N ALA A 64 11.42 4.48 -11.02
CA ALA A 64 11.91 5.67 -10.33
C ALA A 64 11.57 5.67 -8.83
N TYR A 65 10.42 5.09 -8.44
CA TYR A 65 10.05 4.93 -7.03
C TYR A 65 11.11 4.14 -6.26
N TYR A 66 11.56 3.00 -6.82
CA TYR A 66 12.56 2.14 -6.20
C TYR A 66 13.95 2.75 -6.19
N GLY A 67 14.30 3.50 -7.25
CA GLY A 67 15.56 4.26 -7.31
C GLY A 67 15.68 5.31 -6.19
N LEU A 68 14.56 5.90 -5.78
CA LEU A 68 14.50 6.91 -4.71
C LEU A 68 14.31 6.32 -3.32
N SER A 69 14.05 5.02 -3.18
CA SER A 69 13.72 4.40 -1.90
C SER A 69 14.80 4.59 -0.84
N ARG A 70 16.08 4.43 -1.20
CA ARG A 70 17.22 4.61 -0.28
C ARG A 70 17.43 6.05 0.17
N THR A 71 16.95 7.03 -0.60
CA THR A 71 16.98 8.45 -0.21
C THR A 71 15.81 8.78 0.71
N ARG A 72 14.62 8.21 0.42
CA ARG A 72 13.41 8.45 1.20
C ARG A 72 13.44 7.73 2.56
N VAL A 73 13.99 6.52 2.57
CA VAL A 73 14.08 5.63 3.74
C VAL A 73 15.55 5.23 3.89
N PRO A 74 16.39 6.08 4.49
CA PRO A 74 17.85 5.88 4.47
C PRO A 74 18.29 4.68 5.30
N GLY A 75 19.36 4.02 4.85
CA GLY A 75 20.00 2.92 5.58
C GLY A 75 19.32 1.55 5.45
N HIS A 76 18.14 1.44 4.82
CA HIS A 76 17.51 0.14 4.63
C HIS A 76 18.31 -0.75 3.68
N ASP A 77 18.27 -2.06 3.92
CA ASP A 77 18.93 -3.10 3.12
C ASP A 77 17.95 -3.95 2.30
N GLU A 78 16.70 -3.51 2.18
CA GLU A 78 15.68 -4.25 1.44
C GLU A 78 16.10 -4.46 -0.03
N PRO A 79 15.84 -5.65 -0.59
CA PRO A 79 16.28 -6.02 -1.94
C PRO A 79 15.41 -5.31 -3.00
N LEU A 80 15.91 -4.20 -3.55
CA LEU A 80 15.17 -3.33 -4.48
C LEU A 80 14.61 -4.08 -5.69
N ASP A 81 15.39 -5.01 -6.25
CA ASP A 81 14.93 -5.82 -7.40
C ASP A 81 13.74 -6.71 -7.05
N ARG A 82 13.73 -7.26 -5.83
CA ARG A 82 12.63 -8.08 -5.34
C ARG A 82 11.40 -7.23 -5.02
N MET A 83 11.60 -6.07 -4.41
CA MET A 83 10.54 -5.09 -4.19
C MET A 83 9.88 -4.68 -5.52
N ALA A 84 10.68 -4.27 -6.51
CA ALA A 84 10.19 -3.86 -7.82
C ALA A 84 9.49 -5.01 -8.57
N ARG A 85 10.01 -6.24 -8.45
CA ARG A 85 9.39 -7.42 -9.07
C ARG A 85 7.98 -7.66 -8.58
N HIS A 86 7.73 -7.48 -7.30
CA HIS A 86 6.42 -7.70 -6.68
C HIS A 86 5.53 -6.44 -6.66
N GLY A 87 6.11 -5.25 -6.70
CA GLY A 87 5.39 -3.98 -6.51
C GLY A 87 5.29 -3.60 -5.03
N ILE A 88 6.21 -4.09 -4.19
CA ILE A 88 6.23 -3.80 -2.74
C ILE A 88 6.70 -2.35 -2.52
N LEU A 89 5.97 -1.63 -1.70
CA LEU A 89 6.27 -0.28 -1.25
C LEU A 89 7.02 -0.31 0.08
N ILE A 90 7.84 0.72 0.33
CA ILE A 90 8.58 0.91 1.58
C ILE A 90 8.34 2.31 2.13
N ASP A 91 8.15 2.42 3.44
CA ASP A 91 8.05 3.67 4.16
C ASP A 91 8.73 3.58 5.53
N GLY A 92 8.85 4.71 6.24
CA GLY A 92 9.43 4.79 7.57
C GLY A 92 10.64 5.73 7.65
N GLU A 93 11.25 5.78 8.84
CA GLU A 93 12.42 6.63 9.11
C GLU A 93 13.72 6.05 8.55
N GLY A 94 13.75 4.76 8.24
CA GLY A 94 14.95 4.04 7.83
C GLY A 94 15.70 3.45 9.01
N VAL A 95 17.04 3.50 8.95
CA VAL A 95 17.90 3.14 10.07
C VAL A 95 18.25 4.41 10.82
N VAL A 96 17.74 4.51 12.05
CA VAL A 96 17.92 5.67 12.92
C VAL A 96 19.17 5.53 13.79
N ASP A 97 19.47 6.58 14.57
CA ASP A 97 20.59 6.60 15.49
C ASP A 97 20.60 5.38 16.43
N GLY A 98 21.75 4.72 16.56
CA GLY A 98 21.87 3.46 17.30
C GLY A 98 21.67 2.20 16.46
N GLY A 99 21.38 2.31 15.15
CA GLY A 99 21.23 1.20 14.23
C GLY A 99 19.87 0.50 14.30
N GLU A 100 18.89 1.10 14.98
CA GLU A 100 17.52 0.60 15.03
C GLU A 100 16.83 0.79 13.67
N THR A 101 16.23 -0.27 13.13
CA THR A 101 15.47 -0.20 11.89
C THR A 101 14.01 0.18 12.17
N ARG A 102 13.52 1.22 11.50
CA ARG A 102 12.13 1.69 11.57
C ARG A 102 11.56 1.83 10.17
N ILE A 103 11.16 0.71 9.62
CA ILE A 103 10.56 0.64 8.30
C ILE A 103 9.30 -0.22 8.31
N LEU A 104 8.47 -0.02 7.30
CA LEU A 104 7.38 -0.91 6.97
C LEU A 104 7.37 -1.19 5.46
N LEU A 105 6.93 -2.38 5.10
CA LEU A 105 6.71 -2.80 3.72
C LEU A 105 5.22 -3.02 3.50
N GLN A 106 4.70 -2.60 2.35
CA GLN A 106 3.28 -2.68 2.00
C GLN A 106 3.08 -3.15 0.56
N ILE A 107 1.98 -3.84 0.32
CA ILE A 107 1.46 -4.12 -1.02
C ILE A 107 -0.06 -4.20 -0.97
N PHE A 108 -0.73 -3.83 -2.06
CA PHE A 108 -2.18 -3.75 -2.12
C PHE A 108 -2.72 -4.71 -3.18
N SER A 109 -3.76 -5.47 -2.84
CA SER A 109 -4.49 -6.27 -3.82
C SER A 109 -5.36 -5.36 -4.71
N ARG A 110 -5.72 -5.84 -5.90
CA ARG A 110 -6.89 -5.29 -6.60
C ARG A 110 -8.15 -5.51 -5.75
N THR A 111 -9.25 -4.87 -6.10
CA THR A 111 -10.53 -5.06 -5.41
C THR A 111 -10.95 -6.54 -5.45
N VAL A 112 -11.36 -7.07 -4.30
CA VAL A 112 -11.68 -8.50 -4.12
C VAL A 112 -13.15 -8.70 -3.76
N ILE A 113 -13.70 -7.83 -2.88
CA ILE A 113 -15.10 -7.89 -2.43
C ILE A 113 -15.76 -6.56 -2.78
N GLY A 114 -16.45 -6.48 -3.92
CA GLY A 114 -16.95 -5.21 -4.42
C GLY A 114 -15.81 -4.21 -4.61
N PRO A 115 -15.87 -2.98 -4.05
CA PRO A 115 -14.79 -2.01 -4.14
C PRO A 115 -13.72 -2.17 -3.04
N ILE A 116 -13.83 -3.20 -2.18
CA ILE A 116 -12.91 -3.42 -1.05
C ILE A 116 -11.67 -4.14 -1.55
N PHE A 117 -10.49 -3.71 -1.07
CA PHE A 117 -9.22 -4.38 -1.32
C PHE A 117 -8.47 -4.70 0.00
N PHE A 118 -7.40 -5.46 -0.10
CA PHE A 118 -6.55 -5.81 1.04
C PHE A 118 -5.19 -5.15 0.91
N GLU A 119 -4.67 -4.68 2.02
CA GLU A 119 -3.29 -4.31 2.23
C GLU A 119 -2.59 -5.46 2.96
N PHE A 120 -1.40 -5.83 2.52
CA PHE A 120 -0.51 -6.72 3.25
C PHE A 120 0.69 -5.91 3.72
N ILE A 121 0.98 -5.96 5.01
CA ILE A 121 1.97 -5.11 5.65
C ILE A 121 2.92 -5.91 6.53
N GLN A 122 4.22 -5.68 6.37
CA GLN A 122 5.27 -6.13 7.28
C GLN A 122 5.88 -4.94 7.98
N ARG A 123 5.89 -4.99 9.31
CA ARG A 123 6.47 -3.94 10.17
C ARG A 123 7.83 -4.38 10.68
N LYS A 124 8.84 -3.56 10.45
CA LYS A 124 10.21 -3.75 10.95
C LYS A 124 10.56 -2.53 11.80
N GLY A 125 9.96 -2.47 13.00
CA GLY A 125 10.16 -1.38 13.96
C GLY A 125 9.35 -0.10 13.70
N ASP A 126 8.56 -0.03 12.62
CA ASP A 126 7.68 1.09 12.33
C ASP A 126 6.21 0.70 12.55
N ASP A 127 5.53 1.46 13.40
CA ASP A 127 4.10 1.28 13.73
C ASP A 127 3.16 2.23 12.98
N GLY A 128 3.69 3.02 12.03
CA GLY A 128 2.94 3.94 11.20
C GLY A 128 1.94 3.26 10.25
N PHE A 129 1.26 4.06 9.43
CA PHE A 129 0.32 3.60 8.40
C PHE A 129 0.92 3.64 6.98
N GLY A 130 2.22 3.97 6.84
CA GLY A 130 2.84 4.13 5.53
C GLY A 130 2.38 5.39 4.79
N GLU A 131 2.25 6.49 5.51
CA GLU A 131 1.78 7.77 4.98
C GLU A 131 2.63 8.25 3.80
N GLY A 132 3.95 8.00 3.85
CA GLY A 132 4.86 8.31 2.76
C GLY A 132 4.60 7.54 1.47
N ASN A 133 3.86 6.43 1.55
CA ASN A 133 3.46 5.64 0.40
C ASN A 133 2.09 6.05 -0.18
N PHE A 134 1.35 6.96 0.46
CA PHE A 134 0.01 7.35 -0.03
C PHE A 134 0.02 7.82 -1.47
N ARG A 135 1.01 8.64 -1.84
CA ARG A 135 1.13 9.08 -3.22
C ARG A 135 1.32 7.92 -4.20
N ALA A 136 2.21 6.98 -3.87
CA ALA A 136 2.45 5.80 -4.71
C ALA A 136 1.23 4.88 -4.78
N LEU A 137 0.47 4.75 -3.68
CA LEU A 137 -0.81 4.04 -3.65
C LEU A 137 -1.82 4.73 -4.56
N PHE A 138 -1.99 6.06 -4.46
CA PHE A 138 -2.92 6.81 -5.29
C PHE A 138 -2.58 6.68 -6.78
N GLU A 139 -1.33 6.87 -7.16
CA GLU A 139 -0.86 6.71 -8.54
C GLU A 139 -1.14 5.27 -9.05
N SER A 140 -0.97 4.25 -8.21
CA SER A 140 -1.26 2.86 -8.55
C SER A 140 -2.77 2.60 -8.74
N ILE A 141 -3.62 3.21 -7.91
CA ILE A 141 -5.08 3.10 -8.02
C ILE A 141 -5.58 3.86 -9.25
N GLU A 142 -5.07 5.08 -9.50
CA GLU A 142 -5.41 5.84 -10.70
C GLU A 142 -5.03 5.07 -11.98
N GLN A 143 -3.86 4.42 -11.99
CA GLN A 143 -3.46 3.56 -13.10
C GLN A 143 -4.42 2.37 -13.26
N ASP A 144 -4.85 1.74 -12.17
CA ASP A 144 -5.86 0.67 -12.23
C ASP A 144 -7.22 1.18 -12.76
N GLN A 145 -7.61 2.41 -12.43
CA GLN A 145 -8.81 3.05 -12.97
C GLN A 145 -8.70 3.32 -14.47
N VAL A 146 -7.52 3.76 -14.94
CA VAL A 146 -7.22 3.92 -16.37
C VAL A 146 -7.30 2.57 -17.07
N ASP A 147 -6.65 1.53 -16.53
CA ASP A 147 -6.63 0.18 -17.11
C ASP A 147 -8.03 -0.43 -17.21
N ARG A 148 -8.92 -0.07 -16.31
CA ARG A 148 -10.33 -0.50 -16.32
C ARG A 148 -11.26 0.40 -17.15
N GLY A 149 -10.74 1.51 -17.70
CA GLY A 149 -11.52 2.48 -18.48
C GLY A 149 -12.50 3.32 -17.64
N VAL A 150 -12.26 3.46 -16.33
CA VAL A 150 -13.08 4.29 -15.42
C VAL A 150 -12.75 5.76 -15.58
N ILE A 151 -11.45 6.08 -15.77
CA ILE A 151 -10.96 7.42 -16.09
C ILE A 151 -10.06 7.37 -17.34
N SER A 152 -9.96 8.51 -18.04
CA SER A 152 -9.01 8.65 -19.15
C SER A 152 -7.62 8.95 -18.62
N ALA A 153 -6.60 8.42 -19.29
CA ALA A 153 -5.22 8.83 -19.04
C ALA A 153 -5.09 10.34 -19.30
N ALA A 154 -4.45 11.05 -18.36
CA ALA A 154 -4.19 12.48 -18.48
C ALA A 154 -3.07 12.77 -19.49
#